data_0c7a655a4bf366ab8ec58ed857523fd7
#
_entry.id   0c7a655a4bf366ab8ec58ed857523fd7
#
_cell.length_a   1.000
_cell.length_b   1.000
_cell.length_c   1.000
_cell.angle_alpha   90.00
_cell.angle_beta   90.00
_cell.angle_gamma   90.00
#
_symmetry.space_group_name_H-M   'P 1'
#
loop_
_entity.id
_entity.type
_entity.pdbx_description
1 polymer ?
#
loop_
_entity_poly.entity_id
_entity_poly.type
_entity_poly.pdbx_seq_one_letter_code
_entity_poly.pdbx_strand_id
1 'polypeptide(L)'
;MAKLLIIDTALEEAIVALSKDGKIIAELTNKETHSHANFIQVAIAQLLATQKLDIKEIDAIAVTLGPGSYTGLRVGLASAKGIAYTLQKPLIGLSTLSALAFTAIKLVPKKMEQPFQIFSMIDARRMEIFGAIYDAVCNPILPEQAIVLDESKWNSLIHQPTICIGNGITKTKEIKVAQKVIYLDAMYTSQELVEMAMIKWNAGHFEDLAYVGPNYLKEVYIIPSK
;
A
#
# COMPACT_ATOMS: atom_id res chain seq x y z
N MET A 1 -11.12 -9.42 20.46
CA MET A 1 -9.79 -8.73 20.45
C MET A 1 -8.98 -9.31 19.32
N ALA A 2 -8.63 -8.51 18.30
CA ALA A 2 -7.89 -9.00 17.14
C ALA A 2 -6.42 -8.57 17.19
N LYS A 3 -5.51 -9.54 17.10
CA LYS A 3 -4.07 -9.31 16.95
C LYS A 3 -3.69 -9.55 15.49
N LEU A 4 -3.18 -8.53 14.80
CA LEU A 4 -2.76 -8.65 13.41
C LEU A 4 -1.25 -8.48 13.27
N LEU A 5 -0.67 -9.29 12.40
CA LEU A 5 0.68 -9.11 11.89
C LEU A 5 0.59 -8.41 10.53
N ILE A 6 1.22 -7.25 10.40
CA ILE A 6 1.25 -6.46 9.17
C ILE A 6 2.62 -6.59 8.53
N ILE A 7 2.65 -6.88 7.22
CA ILE A 7 3.88 -6.98 6.43
C ILE A 7 3.71 -6.09 5.20
N ASP A 8 4.58 -5.10 5.06
CA ASP A 8 4.65 -4.26 3.87
C ASP A 8 6.07 -4.22 3.32
N THR A 9 6.19 -4.49 2.04
CA THR A 9 7.44 -4.45 1.27
C THR A 9 7.21 -3.87 -0.12
N ALA A 10 6.12 -3.13 -0.28
CA ALA A 10 5.71 -2.59 -1.57
C ALA A 10 6.59 -1.43 -2.04
N LEU A 11 7.14 -0.65 -1.12
CA LEU A 11 7.90 0.56 -1.42
C LEU A 11 9.36 0.45 -0.91
N GLU A 12 10.05 1.59 -0.84
CA GLU A 12 11.45 1.64 -0.40
C GLU A 12 11.63 1.22 1.06
N GLU A 13 10.70 1.60 1.92
CA GLU A 13 10.68 1.23 3.32
C GLU A 13 9.85 -0.04 3.53
N ALA A 14 10.48 -1.09 4.03
CA ALA A 14 9.77 -2.27 4.49
C ALA A 14 9.25 -2.04 5.91
N ILE A 15 8.02 -2.47 6.18
CA ILE A 15 7.35 -2.34 7.47
C ILE A 15 6.92 -3.73 7.95
N VAL A 16 7.24 -4.06 9.20
CA VAL A 16 6.63 -5.17 9.93
C VAL A 16 6.05 -4.61 11.22
N ALA A 17 4.76 -4.81 11.45
CA ALA A 17 4.10 -4.30 12.65
C ALA A 17 3.19 -5.34 13.28
N LEU A 18 3.07 -5.27 14.59
CA LEU A 18 2.07 -5.99 15.38
C LEU A 18 1.00 -4.99 15.85
N SER A 19 -0.24 -5.35 15.67
CA SER A 19 -1.35 -4.56 16.21
C SER A 19 -2.26 -5.38 17.10
N LYS A 20 -2.93 -4.69 18.00
CA LYS A 20 -3.99 -5.24 18.84
C LYS A 20 -5.17 -4.28 18.83
N ASP A 21 -6.34 -4.78 18.42
CA ASP A 21 -7.59 -4.00 18.33
C ASP A 21 -7.45 -2.67 17.57
N GLY A 22 -6.74 -2.71 16.44
CA GLY A 22 -6.52 -1.55 15.56
C GLY A 22 -5.45 -0.57 16.03
N LYS A 23 -4.71 -0.87 17.09
CA LYS A 23 -3.59 -0.05 17.58
C LYS A 23 -2.28 -0.79 17.41
N ILE A 24 -1.26 -0.10 16.93
CA ILE A 24 0.09 -0.65 16.86
C ILE A 24 0.61 -0.86 18.28
N ILE A 25 1.12 -2.06 18.55
CA ILE A 25 1.79 -2.40 19.82
C ILE A 25 3.30 -2.50 19.66
N ALA A 26 3.79 -2.79 18.46
CA ALA A 26 5.20 -2.76 18.11
C ALA A 26 5.38 -2.70 16.59
N GLU A 27 6.44 -2.05 16.13
CA GLU A 27 6.81 -2.01 14.72
C GLU A 27 8.32 -1.94 14.52
N LEU A 28 8.78 -2.44 13.38
CA LEU A 28 10.13 -2.28 12.87
C LEU A 28 10.06 -1.92 11.40
N THR A 29 10.93 -1.01 10.98
CA THR A 29 11.04 -0.58 9.58
C THR A 29 12.47 -0.73 9.09
N ASN A 30 12.61 -0.90 7.76
CA ASN A 30 13.92 -0.98 7.12
C ASN A 30 13.90 -0.28 5.74
N LYS A 31 14.80 0.68 5.56
CA LYS A 31 15.01 1.41 4.30
C LYS A 31 16.04 0.78 3.36
N GLU A 32 16.69 -0.30 3.77
CA GLU A 32 17.65 -1.00 2.94
C GLU A 32 16.96 -1.93 1.95
N THR A 33 16.74 -1.45 0.74
CA THR A 33 15.95 -2.14 -0.31
C THR A 33 16.43 -3.54 -0.70
N HIS A 34 17.72 -3.85 -0.50
CA HIS A 34 18.29 -5.16 -0.86
C HIS A 34 18.20 -6.21 0.26
N SER A 35 17.70 -5.87 1.43
CA SER A 35 17.67 -6.74 2.62
C SER A 35 16.26 -7.14 3.09
N HIS A 36 15.20 -6.79 2.34
CA HIS A 36 13.81 -7.03 2.76
C HIS A 36 13.53 -8.50 3.13
N ALA A 37 14.09 -9.46 2.39
CA ALA A 37 13.88 -10.89 2.68
C ALA A 37 14.40 -11.30 4.06
N ASN A 38 15.61 -10.85 4.39
CA ASN A 38 16.22 -11.13 5.69
C ASN A 38 15.55 -10.34 6.81
N PHE A 39 15.17 -9.09 6.51
CA PHE A 39 14.53 -8.19 7.47
C PHE A 39 13.22 -8.75 8.00
N ILE A 40 12.30 -9.22 7.13
CA ILE A 40 10.95 -9.63 7.54
C ILE A 40 10.99 -10.68 8.64
N GLN A 41 11.75 -11.76 8.45
CA GLN A 41 11.77 -12.88 9.41
C GLN A 41 12.38 -12.47 10.74
N VAL A 42 13.47 -11.70 10.69
CA VAL A 42 14.14 -11.18 11.91
C VAL A 42 13.23 -10.20 12.64
N ALA A 43 12.57 -9.29 11.91
CA ALA A 43 11.66 -8.32 12.51
C ALA A 43 10.46 -9.00 13.19
N ILE A 44 9.83 -9.99 12.54
CA ILE A 44 8.73 -10.74 13.14
C ILE A 44 9.17 -11.39 14.45
N ALA A 45 10.30 -12.12 14.44
CA ALA A 45 10.81 -12.79 15.63
C ALA A 45 11.12 -11.79 16.78
N GLN A 46 11.74 -10.65 16.43
CA GLN A 46 12.08 -9.61 17.40
C GLN A 46 10.84 -8.94 18.00
N LEU A 47 9.84 -8.62 17.18
CA LEU A 47 8.60 -8.00 17.64
C LEU A 47 7.83 -8.93 18.57
N LEU A 48 7.69 -10.20 18.21
CA LEU A 48 7.01 -11.19 19.02
C LEU A 48 7.72 -11.38 20.38
N ALA A 49 9.05 -11.49 20.38
CA ALA A 49 9.84 -11.61 21.60
C ALA A 49 9.69 -10.37 22.51
N THR A 50 9.74 -9.17 21.94
CA THR A 50 9.59 -7.91 22.68
C THR A 50 8.21 -7.79 23.31
N GLN A 51 7.15 -8.22 22.61
CA GLN A 51 5.78 -8.20 23.12
C GLN A 51 5.43 -9.44 23.96
N LYS A 52 6.33 -10.39 24.10
CA LYS A 52 6.11 -11.68 24.81
C LYS A 52 4.89 -12.42 24.25
N LEU A 53 4.73 -12.40 22.93
CA LEU A 53 3.64 -13.07 22.20
C LEU A 53 4.16 -14.32 21.50
N ASP A 54 3.37 -15.40 21.53
CA ASP A 54 3.54 -16.52 20.61
C ASP A 54 2.93 -16.15 19.25
N ILE A 55 3.58 -16.55 18.17
CA ILE A 55 3.07 -16.32 16.81
C ILE A 55 1.67 -16.95 16.60
N LYS A 56 1.36 -18.01 17.32
CA LYS A 56 0.03 -18.66 17.30
C LYS A 56 -1.10 -17.77 17.84
N GLU A 57 -0.76 -16.75 18.59
CA GLU A 57 -1.72 -15.79 19.14
C GLU A 57 -2.14 -14.72 18.11
N ILE A 58 -1.48 -14.69 16.95
CA ILE A 58 -1.88 -13.82 15.85
C ILE A 58 -3.17 -14.35 15.22
N ASP A 59 -4.15 -13.46 15.03
CA ASP A 59 -5.47 -13.81 14.50
C ASP A 59 -5.54 -13.73 12.98
N ALA A 60 -4.81 -12.81 12.35
CA ALA A 60 -4.68 -12.70 10.90
C ALA A 60 -3.35 -12.05 10.50
N ILE A 61 -2.95 -12.31 9.25
CA ILE A 61 -1.79 -11.68 8.61
C ILE A 61 -2.30 -10.72 7.54
N ALA A 62 -1.86 -9.45 7.58
CA ALA A 62 -2.13 -8.48 6.53
C ALA A 62 -0.85 -8.20 5.74
N VAL A 63 -0.97 -8.12 4.41
CA VAL A 63 0.16 -7.88 3.53
C VAL A 63 -0.23 -6.95 2.39
N THR A 64 0.67 -6.04 2.01
CA THR A 64 0.48 -5.23 0.81
C THR A 64 0.68 -6.09 -0.44
N LEU A 65 -0.32 -6.07 -1.32
CA LEU A 65 -0.31 -6.79 -2.59
C LEU A 65 0.24 -5.94 -3.74
N GLY A 66 0.43 -4.65 -3.52
CA GLY A 66 0.90 -3.71 -4.53
C GLY A 66 -0.15 -2.67 -4.96
N PRO A 67 0.18 -1.92 -6.01
CA PRO A 67 1.40 -1.98 -6.82
C PRO A 67 2.64 -1.49 -6.07
N GLY A 68 3.84 -1.89 -6.57
CA GLY A 68 5.10 -1.48 -5.95
C GLY A 68 6.31 -2.29 -6.46
N SER A 69 7.31 -2.42 -5.60
CA SER A 69 8.53 -3.17 -5.87
C SER A 69 8.24 -4.64 -6.21
N TYR A 70 8.62 -5.07 -7.42
CA TYR A 70 8.39 -6.43 -7.90
C TYR A 70 8.97 -7.51 -6.97
N THR A 71 10.22 -7.34 -6.55
CA THR A 71 10.88 -8.26 -5.62
C THR A 71 10.30 -8.15 -4.22
N GLY A 72 10.08 -6.91 -3.75
CA GLY A 72 9.52 -6.66 -2.43
C GLY A 72 8.16 -7.33 -2.24
N LEU A 73 7.23 -7.11 -3.16
CA LEU A 73 5.88 -7.70 -3.09
C LEU A 73 5.90 -9.24 -3.04
N ARG A 74 6.80 -9.87 -3.81
CA ARG A 74 6.94 -11.33 -3.78
C ARG A 74 7.45 -11.85 -2.44
N VAL A 75 8.45 -11.19 -1.90
CA VAL A 75 9.05 -11.57 -0.61
C VAL A 75 8.05 -11.38 0.53
N GLY A 76 7.37 -10.23 0.58
CA GLY A 76 6.34 -9.96 1.58
C GLY A 76 5.19 -10.95 1.52
N LEU A 77 4.63 -11.15 0.32
CA LEU A 77 3.51 -12.08 0.13
C LEU A 77 3.90 -13.54 0.41
N ALA A 78 5.08 -13.99 -0.02
CA ALA A 78 5.54 -15.35 0.27
C ALA A 78 5.68 -15.60 1.78
N SER A 79 6.25 -14.63 2.51
CA SER A 79 6.36 -14.69 3.97
C SER A 79 4.97 -14.73 4.63
N ALA A 80 4.06 -13.84 4.21
CA ALA A 80 2.71 -13.76 4.74
C ALA A 80 1.91 -15.05 4.48
N LYS A 81 1.96 -15.58 3.24
CA LYS A 81 1.30 -16.85 2.87
C LYS A 81 1.86 -18.02 3.67
N GLY A 82 3.17 -18.12 3.82
CA GLY A 82 3.81 -19.19 4.61
C GLY A 82 3.35 -19.20 6.06
N ILE A 83 3.28 -18.04 6.70
CA ILE A 83 2.80 -17.89 8.08
C ILE A 83 1.31 -18.20 8.16
N ALA A 84 0.47 -17.61 7.28
CA ALA A 84 -0.97 -17.80 7.27
C ALA A 84 -1.34 -19.28 7.06
N TYR A 85 -0.67 -19.96 6.13
CA TYR A 85 -0.86 -21.38 5.86
C TYR A 85 -0.49 -22.26 7.05
N THR A 86 0.70 -22.03 7.63
CA THR A 86 1.20 -22.83 8.76
C THR A 86 0.34 -22.67 10.00
N LEU A 87 -0.14 -21.46 10.26
CA LEU A 87 -0.98 -21.16 11.42
C LEU A 87 -2.47 -21.37 11.18
N GLN A 88 -2.88 -21.69 9.95
CA GLN A 88 -4.28 -21.75 9.52
C GLN A 88 -5.04 -20.45 9.86
N LYS A 89 -4.42 -19.31 9.60
CA LYS A 89 -4.99 -17.99 9.85
C LYS A 89 -5.34 -17.29 8.54
N PRO A 90 -6.37 -16.43 8.53
CA PRO A 90 -6.74 -15.66 7.35
C PRO A 90 -5.63 -14.69 6.91
N LEU A 91 -5.55 -14.49 5.60
CA LEU A 91 -4.69 -13.50 4.96
C LEU A 91 -5.53 -12.33 4.47
N ILE A 92 -5.07 -11.12 4.74
CA ILE A 92 -5.70 -9.86 4.33
C ILE A 92 -4.78 -9.15 3.34
N GLY A 93 -5.23 -8.97 2.11
CA GLY A 93 -4.51 -8.21 1.09
C GLY A 93 -4.82 -6.72 1.17
N LEU A 94 -3.80 -5.88 1.10
CA LEU A 94 -3.93 -4.42 1.11
C LEU A 94 -3.39 -3.82 -0.19
N SER A 95 -4.10 -2.84 -0.75
CA SER A 95 -3.60 -2.08 -1.90
C SER A 95 -2.75 -0.91 -1.42
N THR A 96 -1.59 -0.74 -2.04
CA THR A 96 -0.68 0.38 -1.76
C THR A 96 -1.29 1.72 -2.20
N LEU A 97 -2.01 1.76 -3.33
CA LEU A 97 -2.68 2.97 -3.80
C LEU A 97 -3.88 3.35 -2.93
N SER A 98 -4.64 2.35 -2.47
CA SER A 98 -5.72 2.60 -1.51
C SER A 98 -5.19 3.11 -0.17
N ALA A 99 -4.02 2.62 0.29
CA ALA A 99 -3.39 3.11 1.52
C ALA A 99 -3.00 4.59 1.41
N LEU A 100 -2.46 5.00 0.26
CA LEU A 100 -2.18 6.41 -0.02
C LEU A 100 -3.47 7.26 0.01
N ALA A 101 -4.54 6.80 -0.66
CA ALA A 101 -5.83 7.52 -0.66
C ALA A 101 -6.40 7.64 0.75
N PHE A 102 -6.35 6.58 1.53
CA PHE A 102 -6.79 6.56 2.92
C PHE A 102 -6.01 7.56 3.79
N THR A 103 -4.71 7.66 3.57
CA THR A 103 -3.85 8.67 4.20
C THR A 103 -4.24 10.09 3.79
N ALA A 104 -4.48 10.31 2.49
CA ALA A 104 -4.87 11.63 1.99
C ALA A 104 -6.14 12.14 2.66
N ILE A 105 -7.17 11.30 2.80
CA ILE A 105 -8.43 11.68 3.47
C ILE A 105 -8.18 12.19 4.90
N LYS A 106 -7.29 11.55 5.64
CA LYS A 106 -6.96 11.96 7.01
C LYS A 106 -6.23 13.30 7.08
N LEU A 107 -5.44 13.63 6.04
CA LEU A 107 -4.63 14.84 5.97
C LEU A 107 -5.36 16.03 5.35
N VAL A 108 -6.46 15.78 4.62
CA VAL A 108 -7.24 16.84 3.97
C VAL A 108 -7.86 17.77 5.01
N PRO A 109 -7.72 19.10 4.82
CA PRO A 109 -8.41 20.06 5.68
C PRO A 109 -9.93 19.85 5.65
N LYS A 110 -10.58 19.82 6.81
CA LYS A 110 -12.05 19.65 6.96
C LYS A 110 -12.88 20.68 6.19
N LYS A 111 -12.28 21.81 5.78
CA LYS A 111 -12.92 22.89 5.01
C LYS A 111 -12.73 22.77 3.50
N MET A 112 -12.20 21.65 3.01
CA MET A 112 -12.04 21.50 1.56
C MET A 112 -13.40 21.41 0.87
N GLU A 113 -13.60 22.27 -0.14
CA GLU A 113 -14.82 22.31 -0.94
C GLU A 113 -15.04 21.00 -1.69
N GLN A 114 -16.22 20.47 -1.62
CA GLN A 114 -16.67 19.28 -2.37
C GLN A 114 -17.28 19.72 -3.71
N PRO A 115 -17.20 18.90 -4.78
CA PRO A 115 -16.51 17.61 -4.83
C PRO A 115 -15.00 17.74 -5.09
N PHE A 116 -14.22 16.80 -4.60
CA PHE A 116 -12.81 16.62 -4.95
C PHE A 116 -12.49 15.14 -5.17
N GLN A 117 -11.40 14.87 -5.86
CA GLN A 117 -10.86 13.52 -6.04
C GLN A 117 -9.47 13.39 -5.45
N ILE A 118 -9.09 12.15 -5.13
CA ILE A 118 -7.76 11.81 -4.64
C ILE A 118 -7.07 10.97 -5.70
N PHE A 119 -5.92 11.43 -6.16
CA PHE A 119 -5.09 10.69 -7.09
C PHE A 119 -3.87 10.14 -6.37
N SER A 120 -3.92 8.85 -6.08
CA SER A 120 -2.80 8.10 -5.50
C SER A 120 -1.83 7.70 -6.61
N MET A 121 -0.54 7.96 -6.41
CA MET A 121 0.48 7.74 -7.45
C MET A 121 1.75 7.14 -6.89
N ILE A 122 2.20 6.05 -7.49
CA ILE A 122 3.49 5.41 -7.22
C ILE A 122 4.36 5.51 -8.46
N ASP A 123 5.63 5.84 -8.29
CA ASP A 123 6.60 5.90 -9.38
C ASP A 123 6.79 4.53 -10.03
N ALA A 124 6.50 4.40 -11.34
CA ALA A 124 6.68 3.18 -12.13
C ALA A 124 7.90 3.26 -13.06
N ARG A 125 8.86 4.16 -12.76
CA ARG A 125 10.04 4.52 -13.56
C ARG A 125 9.66 5.24 -14.87
N ARG A 126 10.66 5.89 -15.53
CA ARG A 126 10.46 6.72 -16.74
C ARG A 126 9.29 7.70 -16.50
N MET A 127 8.54 8.04 -17.54
CA MET A 127 7.33 8.88 -17.46
C MET A 127 6.06 8.04 -17.25
N GLU A 128 6.14 7.05 -16.36
CA GLU A 128 4.99 6.22 -15.96
C GLU A 128 4.78 6.27 -14.45
N ILE A 129 3.52 6.14 -14.05
CA ILE A 129 3.09 5.94 -12.67
C ILE A 129 2.17 4.72 -12.57
N PHE A 130 2.15 4.08 -11.42
CA PHE A 130 0.98 3.32 -11.01
C PHE A 130 0.02 4.28 -10.33
N GLY A 131 -1.20 4.36 -10.82
CA GLY A 131 -2.16 5.35 -10.34
C GLY A 131 -3.56 4.82 -10.20
N ALA A 132 -4.30 5.40 -9.26
CA ALA A 132 -5.73 5.20 -9.08
C ALA A 132 -6.36 6.50 -8.58
N ILE A 133 -7.61 6.75 -8.97
CA ILE A 133 -8.37 7.92 -8.52
C ILE A 133 -9.52 7.45 -7.64
N TYR A 134 -9.68 8.09 -6.52
CA TYR A 134 -10.72 7.81 -5.52
C TYR A 134 -11.57 9.06 -5.27
N ASP A 135 -12.80 8.84 -4.84
CA ASP A 135 -13.64 9.92 -4.30
C ASP A 135 -13.23 10.29 -2.85
N ALA A 136 -13.94 11.25 -2.28
CA ALA A 136 -13.67 11.76 -0.92
C ALA A 136 -13.93 10.74 0.20
N VAL A 137 -14.47 9.56 -0.10
CA VAL A 137 -14.73 8.47 0.84
C VAL A 137 -14.03 7.17 0.45
N CYS A 138 -12.97 7.27 -0.37
CA CYS A 138 -12.14 6.15 -0.85
C CYS A 138 -12.83 5.15 -1.78
N ASN A 139 -13.94 5.47 -2.42
CA ASN A 139 -14.42 4.63 -3.51
C ASN A 139 -13.62 4.88 -4.79
N PRO A 140 -13.25 3.84 -5.54
CA PRO A 140 -12.48 4.01 -6.77
C PRO A 140 -13.33 4.65 -7.88
N ILE A 141 -12.84 5.79 -8.43
CA ILE A 141 -13.35 6.45 -9.64
C ILE A 141 -12.60 5.90 -10.86
N LEU A 142 -11.28 5.81 -10.75
CA LEU A 142 -10.40 5.17 -11.73
C LEU A 142 -9.69 4.00 -11.05
N PRO A 143 -9.87 2.76 -11.56
CA PRO A 143 -9.21 1.60 -10.98
C PRO A 143 -7.69 1.69 -11.13
N GLU A 144 -6.99 0.92 -10.32
CA GLU A 144 -5.54 0.82 -10.31
C GLU A 144 -4.99 0.42 -11.67
N GLN A 145 -4.08 1.18 -12.22
CA GLN A 145 -3.48 0.92 -13.52
C GLN A 145 -2.10 1.58 -13.69
N ALA A 146 -1.32 1.09 -14.66
CA ALA A 146 -0.13 1.78 -15.14
C ALA A 146 -0.54 2.91 -16.09
N ILE A 147 0.00 4.10 -15.89
CA ILE A 147 -0.34 5.30 -16.65
C ILE A 147 0.94 5.92 -17.18
N VAL A 148 1.06 6.02 -18.50
CA VAL A 148 2.08 6.83 -19.15
C VAL A 148 1.65 8.29 -19.04
N LEU A 149 2.51 9.13 -18.46
CA LEU A 149 2.24 10.54 -18.22
C LEU A 149 2.71 11.39 -19.40
N ASP A 150 1.79 12.11 -19.99
CA ASP A 150 2.01 13.27 -20.82
C ASP A 150 0.99 14.36 -20.44
N GLU A 151 1.11 15.54 -21.03
CA GLU A 151 0.23 16.67 -20.71
C GLU A 151 -1.24 16.37 -21.05
N SER A 152 -1.51 15.72 -22.17
CA SER A 152 -2.87 15.36 -22.61
C SER A 152 -3.51 14.36 -21.65
N LYS A 153 -2.76 13.28 -21.32
CA LYS A 153 -3.23 12.25 -20.38
C LYS A 153 -3.47 12.83 -19.00
N TRP A 154 -2.53 13.66 -18.50
CA TRP A 154 -2.68 14.31 -17.20
C TRP A 154 -3.95 15.16 -17.15
N ASN A 155 -4.15 16.06 -18.13
CA ASN A 155 -5.34 16.90 -18.21
C ASN A 155 -6.64 16.09 -18.34
N SER A 156 -6.58 14.93 -19.01
CA SER A 156 -7.74 14.03 -19.11
C SER A 156 -8.13 13.33 -17.80
N LEU A 157 -7.27 13.33 -16.79
CA LEU A 157 -7.51 12.71 -15.49
C LEU A 157 -7.94 13.71 -14.41
N ILE A 158 -7.61 15.00 -14.61
CA ILE A 158 -7.85 16.05 -13.62
C ILE A 158 -9.07 16.89 -14.01
N HIS A 159 -10.27 16.37 -13.73
CA HIS A 159 -11.54 17.03 -14.10
C HIS A 159 -12.12 17.93 -13.02
N GLN A 160 -11.63 17.82 -11.78
CA GLN A 160 -12.11 18.54 -10.62
C GLN A 160 -10.95 18.81 -9.64
N PRO A 161 -11.15 19.57 -8.57
CA PRO A 161 -10.11 19.75 -7.55
C PRO A 161 -9.53 18.41 -7.12
N THR A 162 -8.22 18.26 -7.21
CA THR A 162 -7.54 16.98 -7.04
C THR A 162 -6.46 17.07 -5.99
N ILE A 163 -6.45 16.07 -5.09
CA ILE A 163 -5.39 15.85 -4.13
C ILE A 163 -4.50 14.75 -4.68
N CYS A 164 -3.23 15.06 -4.89
CA CYS A 164 -2.23 14.13 -5.36
C CYS A 164 -1.33 13.68 -4.21
N ILE A 165 -1.15 12.37 -4.04
CA ILE A 165 -0.35 11.78 -2.97
C ILE A 165 0.50 10.62 -3.47
N GLY A 166 1.64 10.39 -2.81
CA GLY A 166 2.59 9.32 -3.09
C GLY A 166 3.82 9.78 -3.87
N ASN A 167 4.81 8.91 -4.02
CA ASN A 167 6.11 9.28 -4.60
C ASN A 167 6.07 9.57 -6.12
N GLY A 168 4.98 9.19 -6.81
CA GLY A 168 4.76 9.52 -8.23
C GLY A 168 4.45 10.98 -8.50
N ILE A 169 4.10 11.79 -7.47
CA ILE A 169 3.75 13.22 -7.62
C ILE A 169 4.87 14.07 -8.23
N THR A 170 6.12 13.68 -8.04
CA THR A 170 7.28 14.40 -8.57
C THR A 170 7.24 14.54 -10.10
N LYS A 171 6.65 13.57 -10.80
CA LYS A 171 6.52 13.56 -12.26
C LYS A 171 5.44 14.48 -12.79
N THR A 172 4.55 14.98 -11.95
CA THR A 172 3.36 15.74 -12.36
C THR A 172 3.42 17.21 -11.99
N LYS A 173 4.34 17.61 -11.09
CA LYS A 173 4.44 18.98 -10.58
C LYS A 173 4.69 20.06 -11.66
N GLU A 174 5.36 19.68 -12.76
CA GLU A 174 5.69 20.59 -13.86
C GLU A 174 4.63 20.58 -14.98
N ILE A 175 3.68 19.65 -14.95
CA ILE A 175 2.63 19.55 -15.96
C ILE A 175 1.53 20.57 -15.64
N LYS A 176 1.25 21.48 -16.59
CA LYS A 176 0.20 22.47 -16.43
C LYS A 176 -1.18 21.83 -16.49
N VAL A 177 -2.06 22.27 -15.59
CA VAL A 177 -3.44 21.82 -15.52
C VAL A 177 -4.35 22.99 -15.14
N ALA A 178 -5.58 23.00 -15.68
CA ALA A 178 -6.54 24.08 -15.42
C ALA A 178 -7.19 23.97 -14.02
N GLN A 179 -7.31 22.77 -13.50
CA GLN A 179 -7.95 22.50 -12.22
C GLN A 179 -6.99 22.72 -11.03
N LYS A 180 -7.57 22.97 -9.86
CA LYS A 180 -6.79 23.08 -8.63
C LYS A 180 -6.23 21.72 -8.22
N VAL A 181 -4.90 21.63 -8.14
CA VAL A 181 -4.18 20.46 -7.65
C VAL A 181 -3.47 20.80 -6.34
N ILE A 182 -3.65 19.94 -5.35
CA ILE A 182 -2.96 20.00 -4.06
C ILE A 182 -2.05 18.77 -3.96
N TYR A 183 -0.75 18.99 -3.80
CA TYR A 183 0.22 17.93 -3.62
C TYR A 183 0.47 17.69 -2.13
N LEU A 184 0.20 16.47 -1.67
CA LEU A 184 0.54 16.02 -0.33
C LEU A 184 1.85 15.25 -0.40
N ASP A 185 2.91 15.83 0.16
CA ASP A 185 4.21 15.16 0.30
C ASP A 185 4.16 14.25 1.53
N ALA A 186 3.42 13.17 1.41
CA ALA A 186 3.17 12.21 2.47
C ALA A 186 3.06 10.80 1.91
N MET A 187 3.40 9.83 2.75
CA MET A 187 3.20 8.40 2.51
C MET A 187 2.32 7.83 3.63
N TYR A 188 1.74 6.67 3.39
CA TYR A 188 1.06 5.95 4.46
C TYR A 188 2.06 5.42 5.49
N THR A 189 1.57 5.15 6.67
CA THR A 189 2.32 4.54 7.79
C THR A 189 1.74 3.15 8.11
N SER A 190 2.38 2.45 9.02
CA SER A 190 1.86 1.21 9.58
C SER A 190 0.46 1.37 10.19
N GLN A 191 0.13 2.55 10.73
CA GLN A 191 -1.19 2.80 11.33
C GLN A 191 -2.31 2.79 10.28
N GLU A 192 -2.11 3.38 9.10
CA GLU A 192 -3.08 3.32 8.00
C GLU A 192 -3.26 1.88 7.52
N LEU A 193 -2.19 1.11 7.42
CA LEU A 193 -2.27 -0.31 7.05
C LEU A 193 -3.04 -1.13 8.08
N VAL A 194 -2.81 -0.87 9.37
CA VAL A 194 -3.56 -1.52 10.47
C VAL A 194 -5.05 -1.19 10.39
N GLU A 195 -5.41 0.08 10.21
CA GLU A 195 -6.81 0.49 10.12
C GLU A 195 -7.53 -0.15 8.92
N MET A 196 -6.89 -0.16 7.75
CA MET A 196 -7.41 -0.83 6.56
C MET A 196 -7.55 -2.34 6.77
N ALA A 197 -6.56 -2.98 7.41
CA ALA A 197 -6.62 -4.40 7.74
C ALA A 197 -7.77 -4.69 8.71
N MET A 198 -8.01 -3.84 9.70
CA MET A 198 -9.12 -3.98 10.64
C MET A 198 -10.49 -3.81 9.96
N ILE A 199 -10.61 -2.89 8.99
CA ILE A 199 -11.86 -2.76 8.20
C ILE A 199 -12.14 -4.08 7.47
N LYS A 200 -11.15 -4.65 6.78
CA LYS A 200 -11.29 -5.93 6.08
C LYS A 200 -11.52 -7.12 7.03
N TRP A 201 -10.83 -7.16 8.16
CA TRP A 201 -11.04 -8.14 9.21
C TRP A 201 -12.48 -8.16 9.71
N ASN A 202 -13.02 -7.00 10.07
CA ASN A 202 -14.38 -6.86 10.56
C ASN A 202 -15.44 -7.21 9.51
N ALA A 203 -15.14 -7.00 8.24
CA ALA A 203 -15.99 -7.37 7.11
C ALA A 203 -15.85 -8.84 6.68
N GLY A 204 -14.89 -9.60 7.23
CA GLY A 204 -14.60 -10.97 6.82
C GLY A 204 -14.01 -11.08 5.42
N HIS A 205 -13.37 -10.01 4.91
CA HIS A 205 -12.77 -10.00 3.59
C HIS A 205 -11.33 -10.54 3.65
N PHE A 206 -11.19 -11.82 3.32
CA PHE A 206 -9.94 -12.55 3.32
C PHE A 206 -9.57 -13.05 1.93
N GLU A 207 -8.26 -13.13 1.68
CA GLU A 207 -7.72 -13.62 0.43
C GLU A 207 -7.72 -15.15 0.40
N ASP A 208 -7.95 -15.73 -0.78
CA ASP A 208 -7.70 -17.15 -1.00
C ASP A 208 -6.19 -17.40 -1.07
N LEU A 209 -5.67 -18.15 -0.10
CA LEU A 209 -4.23 -18.46 -0.02
C LEU A 209 -3.69 -19.19 -1.24
N ALA A 210 -4.49 -19.96 -1.94
CA ALA A 210 -4.04 -20.69 -3.13
C ALA A 210 -3.83 -19.75 -4.31
N TYR A 211 -4.73 -18.78 -4.50
CA TYR A 211 -4.81 -17.96 -5.71
C TYR A 211 -4.29 -16.53 -5.55
N VAL A 212 -4.21 -16.01 -4.32
CA VAL A 212 -3.72 -14.63 -4.12
C VAL A 212 -2.30 -14.46 -4.65
N GLY A 213 -2.12 -13.41 -5.44
CA GLY A 213 -0.85 -12.99 -6.03
C GLY A 213 -0.62 -11.49 -5.86
N PRO A 214 0.61 -11.02 -6.13
CA PRO A 214 0.87 -9.58 -6.17
C PRO A 214 0.07 -8.91 -7.29
N ASN A 215 -0.39 -7.69 -7.04
CA ASN A 215 -1.08 -6.88 -8.04
C ASN A 215 -0.08 -6.25 -9.01
N TYR A 216 0.23 -6.97 -10.08
CA TYR A 216 1.11 -6.47 -11.14
C TYR A 216 0.31 -5.70 -12.18
N LEU A 217 0.37 -4.38 -12.11
CA LEU A 217 -0.29 -3.49 -13.07
C LEU A 217 0.46 -3.37 -14.41
N LYS A 218 1.64 -3.97 -14.50
CA LYS A 218 2.47 -3.99 -15.71
C LYS A 218 3.15 -5.35 -15.85
N GLU A 219 3.19 -5.86 -17.07
CA GLU A 219 3.98 -7.05 -17.37
C GLU A 219 5.47 -6.79 -17.17
N VAL A 220 6.18 -7.81 -16.70
CA VAL A 220 7.64 -7.71 -16.51
C VAL A 220 8.29 -7.63 -17.88
N TYR A 221 8.95 -6.49 -18.16
CA TYR A 221 9.75 -6.36 -19.38
C TYR A 221 11.00 -7.22 -19.24
N ILE A 222 10.98 -8.37 -19.87
CA ILE A 222 12.15 -9.23 -20.01
C ILE A 222 12.96 -8.66 -21.18
N ILE A 223 14.15 -8.11 -20.89
CA ILE A 223 15.10 -7.74 -21.95
C ILE A 223 15.52 -9.04 -22.62
N PRO A 224 15.28 -9.23 -23.93
CA PRO A 224 15.80 -10.40 -24.63
C PRO A 224 17.33 -10.44 -24.46
N SER A 225 17.84 -11.57 -23.98
CA SER A 225 19.29 -11.81 -23.99
C SER A 225 19.80 -11.69 -25.42
N LYS A 226 20.80 -10.83 -25.63
CA LYS A 226 21.51 -10.73 -26.90
C LYS A 226 22.26 -12.03 -27.19
#